data_f7d19168a4ea1b344df5143073b0c9f4
#
_entry.id   f7d19168a4ea1b344df5143073b0c9f4
#
_cell.length_a   1.000
_cell.length_b   1.000
_cell.length_c   1.000
_cell.angle_alpha   90.00
_cell.angle_beta   90.00
_cell.angle_gamma   90.00
#
_symmetry.space_group_name_H-M   'P 1'
#
loop_
_entity.id
_entity.type
_entity.pdbx_description
1 polymer ?
#
loop_
_entity_poly.entity_id
_entity_poly.type
_entity_poly.pdbx_seq_one_letter_code
_entity_poly.pdbx_strand_id
1 'polypeptide(L)'
;MSTSMRDDEWRLVRLERLGLKEDPFTLSADPRYLYLGPEHFAVYRQVQGVIARRRGLALVTGDMGMGKSSLARRLYDVYAPDETVSIHYIHTAAFKSAMDASRQVSLAMGLPAQRSLQRQMEALELAMVEAYRAGRNVVLLLDDAQLMVRDALEVIHRLYNFDYDAKVIQILAFGQQELTDLFQADKAVNARIFVRMVLPPLALPSALQMILFRLQVAGRSEPLIADDAFEVLYEKSQGVPREIVRLCALATDHLLQTDESIINAEMAREVASHP
;
A
#
# COMPACT_ATOMS: atom_id res chain seq x y z
N MET A 1 -11.49 -29.63 14.81
CA MET A 1 -11.32 -29.47 13.33
C MET A 1 -12.64 -29.58 12.54
N SER A 2 -13.79 -29.85 13.15
CA SER A 2 -15.06 -30.21 12.43
C SER A 2 -16.07 -29.05 12.24
N THR A 3 -15.96 -27.93 12.95
CA THR A 3 -16.95 -26.83 12.87
C THR A 3 -16.55 -25.79 11.82
N SER A 4 -15.27 -25.43 11.76
CA SER A 4 -14.73 -24.43 10.81
C SER A 4 -14.88 -24.84 9.32
N MET A 5 -14.65 -26.11 8.98
CA MET A 5 -14.84 -26.59 7.59
C MET A 5 -16.30 -26.53 7.12
N ARG A 6 -17.28 -26.73 8.03
CA ARG A 6 -18.71 -26.64 7.68
C ARG A 6 -19.17 -25.21 7.46
N ASP A 7 -18.60 -24.25 8.18
CA ASP A 7 -18.92 -22.83 8.04
C ASP A 7 -18.37 -22.26 6.72
N ASP A 8 -17.16 -22.66 6.31
CA ASP A 8 -16.56 -22.25 5.05
C ASP A 8 -17.32 -22.84 3.83
N GLU A 9 -17.73 -24.11 3.89
CA GLU A 9 -18.55 -24.73 2.83
C GLU A 9 -19.93 -24.06 2.71
N TRP A 10 -20.58 -23.77 3.84
CA TRP A 10 -21.86 -23.07 3.84
C TRP A 10 -21.74 -21.67 3.22
N ARG A 11 -20.68 -20.92 3.57
CA ARG A 11 -20.41 -19.59 3.01
C ARG A 11 -20.21 -19.65 1.51
N LEU A 12 -19.42 -20.59 1.01
CA LEU A 12 -19.19 -20.75 -0.43
C LEU A 12 -20.48 -21.05 -1.20
N VAL A 13 -21.31 -21.95 -0.75
CA VAL A 13 -22.61 -22.27 -1.37
C VAL A 13 -23.52 -21.04 -1.44
N ARG A 14 -23.53 -20.20 -0.39
CA ARG A 14 -24.32 -18.97 -0.38
C ARG A 14 -23.74 -17.89 -1.33
N LEU A 15 -22.40 -17.76 -1.40
CA LEU A 15 -21.76 -16.87 -2.35
C LEU A 15 -22.04 -17.29 -3.82
N GLU A 16 -21.99 -18.59 -4.12
CA GLU A 16 -22.34 -19.11 -5.44
C GLU A 16 -23.79 -18.80 -5.84
N ARG A 17 -24.73 -18.86 -4.90
CA ARG A 17 -26.13 -18.44 -5.12
C ARG A 17 -26.22 -16.96 -5.51
N LEU A 18 -25.31 -16.11 -5.01
CA LEU A 18 -25.20 -14.71 -5.39
C LEU A 18 -24.38 -14.48 -6.67
N GLY A 19 -23.95 -15.55 -7.34
CA GLY A 19 -23.11 -15.46 -8.56
C GLY A 19 -21.65 -15.12 -8.29
N LEU A 20 -21.17 -15.32 -7.06
CA LEU A 20 -19.81 -15.05 -6.64
C LEU A 20 -19.02 -16.37 -6.53
N LYS A 21 -17.82 -16.41 -7.11
CA LYS A 21 -16.89 -17.55 -7.03
C LYS A 21 -16.00 -17.52 -5.80
N GLU A 22 -15.82 -16.36 -5.20
CA GLU A 22 -15.03 -16.09 -4.01
C GLU A 22 -15.57 -14.83 -3.33
N ASP A 23 -15.11 -14.56 -2.08
CA ASP A 23 -15.52 -13.36 -1.34
C ASP A 23 -14.87 -12.10 -1.94
N PRO A 24 -15.65 -11.16 -2.52
CA PRO A 24 -15.11 -9.94 -3.11
C PRO A 24 -14.57 -8.94 -2.07
N PHE A 25 -14.98 -9.07 -0.80
CA PHE A 25 -14.73 -8.09 0.24
C PHE A 25 -13.74 -8.57 1.31
N THR A 26 -12.87 -9.52 0.92
CA THR A 26 -11.74 -9.89 1.77
C THR A 26 -10.83 -8.70 2.04
N LEU A 27 -10.38 -8.57 3.30
CA LEU A 27 -9.42 -7.54 3.73
C LEU A 27 -7.96 -7.95 3.46
N SER A 28 -7.73 -9.13 2.89
CA SER A 28 -6.39 -9.58 2.49
C SER A 28 -5.82 -8.68 1.38
N ALA A 29 -4.50 -8.53 1.39
CA ALA A 29 -3.79 -7.75 0.36
C ALA A 29 -3.60 -8.56 -0.94
N ASP A 30 -4.69 -9.07 -1.51
CA ASP A 30 -4.66 -9.77 -2.81
C ASP A 30 -4.51 -8.72 -3.94
N PRO A 31 -3.43 -8.78 -4.73
CA PRO A 31 -3.19 -7.82 -5.81
C PRO A 31 -4.28 -7.80 -6.89
N ARG A 32 -5.03 -8.90 -7.06
CA ARG A 32 -6.14 -8.99 -8.02
C ARG A 32 -7.25 -7.98 -7.71
N TYR A 33 -7.46 -7.67 -6.43
CA TYR A 33 -8.49 -6.77 -5.94
C TYR A 33 -8.02 -5.32 -5.80
N LEU A 34 -6.79 -4.99 -6.22
CA LEU A 34 -6.30 -3.62 -6.17
C LEU A 34 -6.94 -2.78 -7.27
N TYR A 35 -7.82 -1.89 -6.86
CA TYR A 35 -8.38 -0.83 -7.71
C TYR A 35 -7.65 0.49 -7.47
N LEU A 36 -7.18 1.12 -8.53
CA LEU A 36 -6.62 2.47 -8.50
C LEU A 36 -7.63 3.43 -9.14
N GLY A 37 -8.44 4.08 -8.31
CA GLY A 37 -9.29 5.19 -8.76
C GLY A 37 -8.45 6.35 -9.32
N PRO A 38 -9.07 7.31 -10.04
CA PRO A 38 -8.37 8.44 -10.63
C PRO A 38 -7.45 9.18 -9.65
N GLU A 39 -7.88 9.36 -8.40
CA GLU A 39 -7.15 10.04 -7.34
C GLU A 39 -5.86 9.27 -6.97
N HIS A 40 -5.98 7.97 -6.74
CA HIS A 40 -4.86 7.10 -6.40
C HIS A 40 -3.95 6.86 -7.61
N PHE A 41 -4.53 6.78 -8.80
CA PHE A 41 -3.77 6.66 -10.04
C PHE A 41 -2.91 7.89 -10.32
N ALA A 42 -3.38 9.09 -9.98
CA ALA A 42 -2.60 10.31 -10.08
C ALA A 42 -1.34 10.24 -9.20
N VAL A 43 -1.47 9.81 -7.93
CA VAL A 43 -0.32 9.59 -7.03
C VAL A 43 0.60 8.50 -7.57
N TYR A 44 0.06 7.38 -8.03
CA TYR A 44 0.83 6.29 -8.65
C TYR A 44 1.68 6.79 -9.81
N ARG A 45 1.11 7.57 -10.72
CA ARG A 45 1.82 8.16 -11.87
C ARG A 45 2.93 9.14 -11.45
N GLN A 46 2.70 9.93 -10.39
CA GLN A 46 3.74 10.82 -9.85
C GLN A 46 4.91 10.01 -9.28
N VAL A 47 4.63 8.95 -8.51
CA VAL A 47 5.67 8.04 -7.97
C VAL A 47 6.45 7.38 -9.11
N GLN A 48 5.77 6.88 -10.14
CA GLN A 48 6.45 6.36 -11.34
C GLN A 48 7.37 7.41 -11.97
N GLY A 49 6.93 8.68 -12.02
CA GLY A 49 7.73 9.79 -12.50
C GLY A 49 8.99 10.05 -11.67
N VAL A 50 8.93 9.85 -10.33
CA VAL A 50 10.10 9.91 -9.44
C VAL A 50 11.11 8.82 -9.80
N ILE A 51 10.65 7.59 -9.97
CA ILE A 51 11.49 6.45 -10.34
C ILE A 51 12.14 6.68 -11.70
N ALA A 52 11.33 6.91 -12.74
CA ALA A 52 11.79 7.00 -14.12
C ALA A 52 12.80 8.15 -14.36
N ARG A 53 12.60 9.28 -13.65
CA ARG A 53 13.46 10.47 -13.81
C ARG A 53 14.56 10.58 -12.75
N ARG A 54 14.74 9.55 -11.93
CA ARG A 54 15.76 9.48 -10.86
C ARG A 54 15.72 10.72 -9.96
N ARG A 55 14.53 11.04 -9.38
CA ARG A 55 14.32 12.27 -8.58
C ARG A 55 14.69 12.13 -7.10
N GLY A 56 15.11 10.96 -6.66
CA GLY A 56 15.62 10.68 -5.32
C GLY A 56 14.53 10.41 -4.29
N LEU A 57 14.31 11.28 -3.32
CA LEU A 57 13.46 11.03 -2.16
C LEU A 57 12.03 11.58 -2.36
N ALA A 58 11.03 10.73 -2.15
CA ALA A 58 9.62 11.12 -2.15
C ALA A 58 8.87 10.51 -0.96
N LEU A 59 7.88 11.25 -0.45
CA LEU A 59 6.97 10.78 0.58
C LEU A 59 5.57 10.58 -0.01
N VAL A 60 4.92 9.49 0.40
CA VAL A 60 3.51 9.22 0.13
C VAL A 60 2.81 9.03 1.47
N THR A 61 1.98 9.98 1.84
CA THR A 61 1.26 9.96 3.12
C THR A 61 -0.23 9.77 2.91
N GLY A 62 -0.93 9.45 3.97
CA GLY A 62 -2.39 9.28 4.01
C GLY A 62 -2.79 8.54 5.27
N ASP A 63 -4.05 8.61 5.64
CA ASP A 63 -4.58 7.96 6.82
C ASP A 63 -4.55 6.43 6.72
N MET A 64 -4.83 5.76 7.84
CA MET A 64 -4.95 4.30 7.87
C MET A 64 -6.02 3.84 6.89
N GLY A 65 -5.75 2.77 6.14
CA GLY A 65 -6.73 2.19 5.21
C GLY A 65 -6.83 2.87 3.83
N MET A 66 -6.05 3.94 3.55
CA MET A 66 -6.05 4.64 2.25
C MET A 66 -5.38 3.85 1.11
N GLY A 67 -4.78 2.70 1.36
CA GLY A 67 -4.18 1.87 0.31
C GLY A 67 -2.69 2.15 0.03
N LYS A 68 -1.97 2.80 0.95
CA LYS A 68 -0.52 3.07 0.82
C LYS A 68 0.30 1.81 0.55
N SER A 69 0.14 0.79 1.39
CA SER A 69 0.82 -0.51 1.24
C SER A 69 0.45 -1.22 -0.05
N SER A 70 -0.81 -1.11 -0.48
CA SER A 70 -1.27 -1.64 -1.76
C SER A 70 -0.60 -0.94 -2.94
N LEU A 71 -0.43 0.39 -2.85
CA LEU A 71 0.29 1.18 -3.85
C LEU A 71 1.79 0.81 -3.91
N ALA A 72 2.43 0.69 -2.74
CA ALA A 72 3.83 0.26 -2.62
C ALA A 72 4.03 -1.15 -3.22
N ARG A 73 3.14 -2.09 -2.87
CA ARG A 73 3.14 -3.45 -3.42
C ARG A 73 2.96 -3.45 -4.93
N ARG A 74 2.03 -2.66 -5.48
CA ARG A 74 1.83 -2.54 -6.92
C ARG A 74 3.06 -2.04 -7.65
N LEU A 75 3.76 -1.05 -7.06
CA LEU A 75 5.03 -0.58 -7.62
C LEU A 75 6.06 -1.70 -7.64
N TYR A 76 6.20 -2.42 -6.53
CA TYR A 76 7.10 -3.55 -6.46
C TYR A 76 6.80 -4.60 -7.53
N ASP A 77 5.54 -5.03 -7.65
CA ASP A 77 5.13 -6.08 -8.61
C ASP A 77 5.33 -5.65 -10.07
N VAL A 78 5.23 -4.35 -10.37
CA VAL A 78 5.45 -3.81 -11.72
C VAL A 78 6.94 -3.71 -12.06
N TYR A 79 7.77 -3.30 -11.09
CA TYR A 79 9.19 -3.05 -11.35
C TYR A 79 10.11 -4.24 -11.01
N ALA A 80 9.67 -5.22 -10.22
CA ALA A 80 10.48 -6.39 -9.88
C ALA A 80 10.91 -7.24 -11.11
N PRO A 81 10.08 -7.41 -12.15
CA PRO A 81 10.50 -8.10 -13.36
C PRO A 81 11.32 -7.23 -14.35
N ASP A 82 11.48 -5.94 -14.10
CA ASP A 82 12.22 -5.02 -14.98
C ASP A 82 13.72 -5.07 -14.66
N GLU A 83 14.50 -5.63 -15.56
CA GLU A 83 15.95 -5.79 -15.40
C GLU A 83 16.71 -4.45 -15.30
N THR A 84 16.08 -3.35 -15.73
CA THR A 84 16.66 -2.00 -15.63
C THR A 84 16.45 -1.34 -14.28
N VAL A 85 15.67 -1.99 -13.39
CA VAL A 85 15.36 -1.48 -12.05
C VAL A 85 15.75 -2.53 -11.01
N SER A 86 16.47 -2.11 -9.99
CA SER A 86 16.77 -2.92 -8.79
C SER A 86 15.87 -2.43 -7.67
N ILE A 87 14.66 -2.99 -7.57
CA ILE A 87 13.68 -2.57 -6.58
C ILE A 87 13.72 -3.44 -5.32
N HIS A 88 13.68 -2.79 -4.17
CA HIS A 88 13.74 -3.42 -2.85
C HIS A 88 12.60 -2.90 -1.99
N TYR A 89 11.91 -3.79 -1.27
CA TYR A 89 10.72 -3.44 -0.50
C TYR A 89 10.86 -3.87 0.96
N ILE A 90 10.80 -2.90 1.85
CA ILE A 90 10.74 -3.10 3.31
C ILE A 90 9.29 -2.84 3.73
N HIS A 91 8.57 -3.93 4.04
CA HIS A 91 7.13 -3.93 4.36
C HIS A 91 6.79 -3.17 5.65
N THR A 92 7.73 -3.06 6.59
CA THR A 92 7.54 -2.33 7.84
C THR A 92 8.87 -1.71 8.22
N ALA A 93 9.02 -0.42 7.92
CA ALA A 93 10.26 0.32 8.19
C ALA A 93 10.33 0.81 9.65
N ALA A 94 10.06 -0.09 10.61
CA ALA A 94 10.11 0.19 12.05
C ALA A 94 11.57 0.14 12.59
N PHE A 95 12.44 0.93 12.00
CA PHE A 95 13.86 0.96 12.34
C PHE A 95 14.10 1.52 13.73
N LYS A 96 14.82 0.78 14.56
CA LYS A 96 15.09 1.10 15.98
C LYS A 96 16.38 1.91 16.20
N SER A 97 17.22 2.03 15.17
CA SER A 97 18.47 2.80 15.19
C SER A 97 19.03 2.93 13.77
N ALA A 98 20.03 3.78 13.56
CA ALA A 98 20.76 3.87 12.30
C ALA A 98 21.38 2.52 11.89
N MET A 99 21.93 1.77 12.85
CA MET A 99 22.50 0.45 12.57
C MET A 99 21.43 -0.56 12.14
N ASP A 100 20.27 -0.55 12.77
CA ASP A 100 19.15 -1.41 12.41
C ASP A 100 18.62 -1.06 11.00
N ALA A 101 18.41 0.24 10.72
CA ALA A 101 18.02 0.71 9.40
C ALA A 101 18.99 0.24 8.30
N SER A 102 20.29 0.46 8.50
CA SER A 102 21.31 0.06 7.53
C SER A 102 21.35 -1.45 7.29
N ARG A 103 21.13 -2.26 8.33
CA ARG A 103 21.06 -3.73 8.22
C ARG A 103 19.81 -4.18 7.47
N GLN A 104 18.66 -3.62 7.78
CA GLN A 104 17.41 -4.00 7.09
C GLN A 104 17.45 -3.60 5.62
N VAL A 105 17.99 -2.43 5.27
CA VAL A 105 18.21 -2.02 3.88
C VAL A 105 19.17 -2.99 3.18
N SER A 106 20.29 -3.35 3.82
CA SER A 106 21.23 -4.32 3.24
C SER A 106 20.60 -5.68 3.00
N LEU A 107 19.84 -6.18 3.97
CA LEU A 107 19.10 -7.44 3.82
C LEU A 107 18.12 -7.41 2.66
N ALA A 108 17.37 -6.32 2.52
CA ALA A 108 16.44 -6.12 1.40
C ALA A 108 17.18 -6.09 0.05
N MET A 109 18.42 -5.62 0.01
CA MET A 109 19.31 -5.63 -1.16
C MET A 109 20.07 -6.95 -1.35
N GLY A 110 19.86 -7.94 -0.50
CA GLY A 110 20.56 -9.23 -0.55
C GLY A 110 22.02 -9.19 -0.07
N LEU A 111 22.41 -8.16 0.69
CA LEU A 111 23.77 -7.98 1.19
C LEU A 111 23.91 -8.54 2.60
N PRO A 112 25.10 -9.09 2.95
CA PRO A 112 25.36 -9.59 4.29
C PRO A 112 25.45 -8.45 5.32
N ALA A 113 25.00 -8.74 6.55
CA ALA A 113 25.14 -7.82 7.66
C ALA A 113 26.62 -7.58 8.04
N GLN A 114 26.98 -6.32 8.28
CA GLN A 114 28.30 -5.90 8.69
C GLN A 114 28.36 -5.60 10.21
N ARG A 115 29.56 -5.57 10.77
CA ARG A 115 29.78 -5.39 12.21
C ARG A 115 29.65 -3.94 12.70
N SER A 116 29.79 -2.95 11.80
CA SER A 116 29.69 -1.53 12.13
C SER A 116 28.85 -0.79 11.11
N LEU A 117 28.24 0.33 11.52
CA LEU A 117 27.44 1.20 10.65
C LEU A 117 28.27 1.68 9.45
N GLN A 118 29.52 2.07 9.68
CA GLN A 118 30.39 2.52 8.59
C GLN A 118 30.57 1.45 7.52
N ARG A 119 30.95 0.20 7.91
CA ARG A 119 31.11 -0.89 6.96
C ARG A 119 29.81 -1.28 6.27
N GLN A 120 28.68 -1.15 6.99
CA GLN A 120 27.38 -1.42 6.42
C GLN A 120 27.04 -0.40 5.33
N MET A 121 27.32 0.89 5.57
CA MET A 121 27.13 1.94 4.58
C MET A 121 28.07 1.79 3.38
N GLU A 122 29.35 1.47 3.60
CA GLU A 122 30.31 1.20 2.51
C GLU A 122 29.83 0.05 1.61
N ALA A 123 29.29 -1.02 2.19
CA ALA A 123 28.75 -2.14 1.42
C ALA A 123 27.52 -1.75 0.62
N LEU A 124 26.62 -0.93 1.17
CA LEU A 124 25.45 -0.38 0.48
C LEU A 124 25.87 0.54 -0.68
N GLU A 125 26.81 1.45 -0.46
CA GLU A 125 27.33 2.36 -1.46
C GLU A 125 27.97 1.60 -2.63
N LEU A 126 28.77 0.57 -2.35
CA LEU A 126 29.38 -0.28 -3.37
C LEU A 126 28.31 -0.98 -4.22
N ALA A 127 27.31 -1.60 -3.58
CA ALA A 127 26.23 -2.28 -4.29
C ALA A 127 25.40 -1.32 -5.17
N MET A 128 25.15 -0.10 -4.70
CA MET A 128 24.47 0.94 -5.49
C MET A 128 25.30 1.37 -6.71
N VAL A 129 26.62 1.51 -6.56
CA VAL A 129 27.52 1.82 -7.70
C VAL A 129 27.54 0.68 -8.71
N GLU A 130 27.62 -0.56 -8.24
CA GLU A 130 27.58 -1.73 -9.13
C GLU A 130 26.26 -1.81 -9.92
N ALA A 131 25.12 -1.56 -9.24
CA ALA A 131 23.83 -1.50 -9.91
C ALA A 131 23.79 -0.36 -10.94
N TYR A 132 24.28 0.82 -10.60
CA TYR A 132 24.34 1.97 -11.51
C TYR A 132 25.20 1.68 -12.73
N ARG A 133 26.40 1.10 -12.54
CA ARG A 133 27.30 0.71 -13.65
C ARG A 133 26.69 -0.35 -14.56
N ALA A 134 25.85 -1.21 -13.99
CA ALA A 134 25.05 -2.17 -14.76
C ALA A 134 23.81 -1.55 -15.44
N GLY A 135 23.66 -0.21 -15.41
CA GLY A 135 22.54 0.53 -16.00
C GLY A 135 21.27 0.50 -15.17
N ARG A 136 21.27 -0.13 -13.98
CA ARG A 136 20.07 -0.30 -13.17
C ARG A 136 19.77 0.93 -12.31
N ASN A 137 18.49 1.20 -12.13
CA ASN A 137 17.99 2.23 -11.21
C ASN A 137 17.63 1.55 -9.87
N VAL A 138 18.31 1.92 -8.79
CA VAL A 138 18.03 1.36 -7.46
C VAL A 138 16.83 2.08 -6.86
N VAL A 139 15.82 1.32 -6.45
CA VAL A 139 14.58 1.82 -5.83
C VAL A 139 14.37 1.14 -4.49
N LEU A 140 14.19 1.93 -3.44
CA LEU A 140 13.91 1.45 -2.09
C LEU A 140 12.52 1.93 -1.68
N LEU A 141 11.60 0.98 -1.48
CA LEU A 141 10.27 1.22 -0.93
C LEU A 141 10.30 0.96 0.58
N LEU A 142 9.89 1.95 1.35
CA LEU A 142 9.79 1.88 2.82
C LEU A 142 8.32 2.05 3.20
N ASP A 143 7.66 0.98 3.62
CA ASP A 143 6.27 1.04 4.09
C ASP A 143 6.22 1.18 5.60
N ASP A 144 5.13 1.74 6.12
CA ASP A 144 4.97 2.11 7.52
C ASP A 144 6.15 2.92 8.07
N ALA A 145 6.73 3.78 7.24
CA ALA A 145 7.95 4.52 7.53
C ALA A 145 7.80 5.53 8.68
N GLN A 146 6.58 5.87 9.12
CA GLN A 146 6.33 6.64 10.35
C GLN A 146 6.79 5.93 11.63
N LEU A 147 7.01 4.61 11.56
CA LEU A 147 7.46 3.80 12.72
C LEU A 147 8.97 3.87 12.96
N MET A 148 9.74 4.44 12.04
CA MET A 148 11.19 4.58 12.23
C MET A 148 11.53 5.61 13.31
N VAL A 149 12.58 5.37 14.05
CA VAL A 149 13.13 6.36 15.00
C VAL A 149 13.93 7.43 14.24
N ARG A 150 14.08 8.61 14.84
CA ARG A 150 14.81 9.73 14.25
C ARG A 150 16.23 9.37 13.82
N ASP A 151 16.95 8.59 14.61
CA ASP A 151 18.31 8.11 14.30
C ASP A 151 18.39 7.38 12.95
N ALA A 152 17.33 6.71 12.53
CA ALA A 152 17.29 6.01 11.25
C ALA A 152 17.33 6.98 10.05
N LEU A 153 16.91 8.23 10.23
CA LEU A 153 16.98 9.26 9.18
C LEU A 153 18.43 9.54 8.75
N GLU A 154 19.43 9.29 9.62
CA GLU A 154 20.85 9.39 9.24
C GLU A 154 21.15 8.47 8.05
N VAL A 155 20.66 7.24 8.08
CA VAL A 155 20.87 6.27 6.98
C VAL A 155 20.18 6.73 5.71
N ILE A 156 18.93 7.19 5.81
CA ILE A 156 18.18 7.73 4.65
C ILE A 156 18.93 8.92 4.05
N HIS A 157 19.43 9.82 4.91
CA HIS A 157 20.21 10.98 4.49
C HIS A 157 21.52 10.59 3.79
N ARG A 158 22.26 9.63 4.37
CA ARG A 158 23.53 9.15 3.79
C ARG A 158 23.30 8.47 2.44
N LEU A 159 22.31 7.56 2.34
CA LEU A 159 21.97 6.88 1.09
C LEU A 159 21.55 7.88 0.02
N TYR A 160 20.72 8.86 0.37
CA TYR A 160 20.28 9.89 -0.58
C TYR A 160 21.41 10.80 -1.05
N ASN A 161 22.34 11.17 -0.15
CA ASN A 161 23.47 12.05 -0.50
C ASN A 161 24.59 11.33 -1.25
N PHE A 162 24.54 10.02 -1.31
CA PHE A 162 25.48 9.26 -2.10
C PHE A 162 25.15 9.43 -3.59
N ASP A 163 25.93 10.29 -4.24
CA ASP A 163 25.86 10.54 -5.67
C ASP A 163 27.14 9.98 -6.33
N TYR A 164 26.98 9.38 -7.49
CA TYR A 164 28.11 8.97 -8.33
C TYR A 164 28.24 9.93 -9.51
N ASP A 165 27.62 9.66 -10.66
CA ASP A 165 27.47 10.61 -11.78
C ASP A 165 26.05 11.18 -11.83
N ALA A 166 25.12 10.57 -11.09
CA ALA A 166 23.72 10.94 -10.93
C ALA A 166 23.18 10.38 -9.62
N LYS A 167 21.89 10.64 -9.32
CA LYS A 167 21.18 9.98 -8.21
C LYS A 167 21.08 8.47 -8.46
N VAL A 168 21.84 7.70 -7.67
CA VAL A 168 21.92 6.24 -7.82
C VAL A 168 20.78 5.51 -7.15
N ILE A 169 20.11 6.13 -6.13
CA ILE A 169 19.00 5.55 -5.42
C ILE A 169 17.77 6.45 -5.40
N GLN A 170 16.59 5.83 -5.51
CA GLN A 170 15.29 6.45 -5.34
C GLN A 170 14.65 5.88 -4.08
N ILE A 171 14.32 6.72 -3.11
CA ILE A 171 13.72 6.30 -1.84
C ILE A 171 12.28 6.78 -1.83
N LEU A 172 11.34 5.85 -1.71
CA LEU A 172 9.91 6.10 -1.64
C LEU A 172 9.41 5.65 -0.27
N ALA A 173 9.11 6.61 0.60
CA ALA A 173 8.63 6.35 1.94
C ALA A 173 7.11 6.54 2.01
N PHE A 174 6.41 5.47 2.43
CA PHE A 174 4.97 5.43 2.62
C PHE A 174 4.68 5.44 4.12
N GLY A 175 3.72 6.25 4.54
CA GLY A 175 3.38 6.34 5.95
C GLY A 175 2.16 7.20 6.25
N GLN A 176 1.88 7.39 7.54
CA GLN A 176 0.85 8.29 8.02
C GLN A 176 1.39 9.72 8.17
N GLN A 177 0.58 10.65 8.68
CA GLN A 177 0.98 12.06 8.83
C GLN A 177 2.26 12.23 9.67
N GLU A 178 2.46 11.37 10.67
CA GLU A 178 3.64 11.34 11.54
C GLU A 178 4.95 11.17 10.75
N LEU A 179 4.88 10.54 9.56
CA LEU A 179 6.03 10.47 8.66
C LEU A 179 6.47 11.86 8.20
N THR A 180 5.51 12.72 7.87
CA THR A 180 5.80 14.11 7.49
C THR A 180 6.45 14.85 8.64
N ASP A 181 5.92 14.72 9.85
CA ASP A 181 6.43 15.38 11.05
C ASP A 181 7.85 14.92 11.38
N LEU A 182 8.09 13.59 11.29
CA LEU A 182 9.41 13.00 11.49
C LEU A 182 10.45 13.59 10.52
N PHE A 183 10.13 13.70 9.26
CA PHE A 183 11.03 14.25 8.24
C PHE A 183 11.19 15.76 8.35
N GLN A 184 10.16 16.50 8.74
CA GLN A 184 10.24 17.95 8.97
C GLN A 184 11.13 18.31 10.16
N ALA A 185 11.18 17.46 11.19
CA ALA A 185 12.05 17.64 12.33
C ALA A 185 13.55 17.58 12.00
N ASP A 186 13.92 16.99 10.86
CA ASP A 186 15.29 16.97 10.34
C ASP A 186 15.41 17.86 9.10
N LYS A 187 15.95 19.07 9.29
CA LYS A 187 16.08 20.07 8.21
C LYS A 187 16.90 19.57 7.02
N ALA A 188 17.91 18.74 7.24
CA ALA A 188 18.80 18.26 6.20
C ALA A 188 18.09 17.25 5.30
N VAL A 189 17.37 16.30 5.89
CA VAL A 189 16.56 15.32 5.15
C VAL A 189 15.34 15.99 4.50
N ASN A 190 14.68 16.87 5.25
CA ASN A 190 13.50 17.60 4.78
C ASN A 190 13.76 18.41 3.49
N ALA A 191 14.92 19.04 3.38
CA ALA A 191 15.33 19.80 2.20
C ALA A 191 15.62 18.92 0.97
N ARG A 192 15.72 17.61 1.15
CA ARG A 192 16.02 16.65 0.09
C ARG A 192 14.79 15.98 -0.49
N ILE A 193 13.64 16.17 0.10
CA ILE A 193 12.39 15.59 -0.38
C ILE A 193 12.01 16.29 -1.68
N PHE A 194 12.02 15.54 -2.78
CA PHE A 194 11.66 16.05 -4.10
C PHE A 194 10.15 16.36 -4.17
N VAL A 195 9.31 15.46 -3.64
CA VAL A 195 7.85 15.64 -3.66
C VAL A 195 7.20 14.94 -2.47
N ARG A 196 6.13 15.57 -1.97
CA ARG A 196 5.20 15.00 -1.01
C ARG A 196 3.87 14.79 -1.70
N MET A 197 3.34 13.60 -1.58
CA MET A 197 2.07 13.20 -2.15
C MET A 197 1.16 12.72 -1.02
N VAL A 198 -0.10 13.09 -1.07
CA VAL A 198 -1.10 12.60 -0.13
C VAL A 198 -2.05 11.68 -0.88
N LEU A 199 -2.28 10.49 -0.33
CA LEU A 199 -3.26 9.55 -0.85
C LEU A 199 -4.61 9.90 -0.23
N PRO A 200 -5.56 10.47 -0.99
CA PRO A 200 -6.81 10.94 -0.45
C PRO A 200 -7.83 9.80 -0.31
N PRO A 201 -8.94 10.01 0.42
CA PRO A 201 -10.09 9.12 0.34
C PRO A 201 -10.65 9.08 -1.08
N LEU A 202 -11.30 7.97 -1.44
CA LEU A 202 -11.98 7.85 -2.72
C LEU A 202 -13.22 8.72 -2.75
N ALA A 203 -13.45 9.43 -3.86
CA ALA A 203 -14.74 10.06 -4.13
C ALA A 203 -15.82 8.98 -4.34
N LEU A 204 -17.09 9.31 -4.10
CA LEU A 204 -18.22 8.38 -4.22
C LEU A 204 -18.22 7.60 -5.55
N PRO A 205 -18.03 8.22 -6.73
CA PRO A 205 -17.97 7.47 -7.99
C PRO A 205 -16.79 6.47 -8.04
N SER A 206 -15.62 6.86 -7.53
CA SER A 206 -14.44 6.00 -7.49
C SER A 206 -14.61 4.83 -6.53
N ALA A 207 -15.26 5.06 -5.39
CA ALA A 207 -15.58 4.05 -4.40
C ALA A 207 -16.57 3.01 -4.98
N LEU A 208 -17.61 3.47 -5.68
CA LEU A 208 -18.55 2.59 -6.37
C LEU A 208 -17.84 1.74 -7.44
N GLN A 209 -17.00 2.35 -8.25
CA GLN A 209 -16.22 1.61 -9.27
C GLN A 209 -15.27 0.59 -8.63
N MET A 210 -14.69 0.89 -7.48
CA MET A 210 -13.87 -0.07 -6.72
C MET A 210 -14.70 -1.30 -6.34
N ILE A 211 -15.91 -1.13 -5.84
CA ILE A 211 -16.79 -2.23 -5.45
C ILE A 211 -17.22 -3.06 -6.67
N LEU A 212 -17.64 -2.41 -7.76
CA LEU A 212 -17.98 -3.10 -9.00
C LEU A 212 -16.80 -3.90 -9.58
N PHE A 213 -15.60 -3.33 -9.54
CA PHE A 213 -14.38 -4.01 -9.94
C PHE A 213 -14.13 -5.27 -9.09
N ARG A 214 -14.28 -5.17 -7.77
CA ARG A 214 -14.10 -6.32 -6.85
C ARG A 214 -15.14 -7.41 -7.11
N LEU A 215 -16.40 -7.05 -7.35
CA LEU A 215 -17.44 -8.00 -7.73
C LEU A 215 -17.10 -8.71 -9.06
N GLN A 216 -16.61 -7.96 -10.04
CA GLN A 216 -16.20 -8.51 -11.34
C GLN A 216 -15.03 -9.51 -11.18
N VAL A 217 -14.03 -9.22 -10.36
CA VAL A 217 -12.92 -10.14 -10.04
C VAL A 217 -13.45 -11.41 -9.39
N ALA A 218 -14.44 -11.28 -8.50
CA ALA A 218 -15.10 -12.42 -7.85
C ALA A 218 -16.11 -13.16 -8.75
N GLY A 219 -16.28 -12.75 -10.00
CA GLY A 219 -17.08 -13.43 -11.01
C GLY A 219 -18.50 -12.91 -11.22
N ARG A 220 -18.90 -11.81 -10.55
CA ARG A 220 -20.23 -11.19 -10.67
C ARG A 220 -20.16 -9.86 -11.42
N SER A 221 -20.92 -9.71 -12.51
CA SER A 221 -20.99 -8.47 -13.29
C SER A 221 -22.06 -7.50 -12.80
N GLU A 222 -23.11 -8.04 -12.15
CA GLU A 222 -24.22 -7.24 -11.65
C GLU A 222 -23.94 -6.66 -10.26
N PRO A 223 -24.46 -5.47 -9.93
CA PRO A 223 -24.34 -4.93 -8.59
C PRO A 223 -24.88 -5.89 -7.53
N LEU A 224 -24.21 -5.95 -6.38
CA LEU A 224 -24.64 -6.70 -5.19
C LEU A 224 -25.28 -5.77 -4.16
N ILE A 225 -25.09 -4.46 -4.29
CA ILE A 225 -25.48 -3.43 -3.34
C ILE A 225 -26.36 -2.43 -4.10
N ALA A 226 -27.54 -2.13 -3.59
CA ALA A 226 -28.40 -1.10 -4.14
C ALA A 226 -27.77 0.31 -4.00
N ASP A 227 -28.09 1.23 -4.89
CA ASP A 227 -27.45 2.55 -4.91
C ASP A 227 -27.64 3.32 -3.60
N ASP A 228 -28.85 3.32 -3.04
CA ASP A 228 -29.19 3.94 -1.76
C ASP A 228 -28.51 3.26 -0.56
N ALA A 229 -28.29 1.94 -0.64
CA ALA A 229 -27.51 1.20 0.35
C ALA A 229 -26.03 1.55 0.29
N PHE A 230 -25.49 1.71 -0.94
CA PHE A 230 -24.09 2.08 -1.09
C PHE A 230 -23.80 3.50 -0.58
N GLU A 231 -24.72 4.44 -0.78
CA GLU A 231 -24.60 5.79 -0.23
C GLU A 231 -24.45 5.77 1.30
N VAL A 232 -25.25 4.96 2.00
CA VAL A 232 -25.15 4.79 3.47
C VAL A 232 -23.77 4.25 3.88
N LEU A 233 -23.27 3.21 3.19
CA LEU A 233 -21.96 2.62 3.48
C LEU A 233 -20.82 3.60 3.16
N TYR A 234 -20.94 4.36 2.09
CA TYR A 234 -19.97 5.38 1.71
C TYR A 234 -19.90 6.53 2.73
N GLU A 235 -21.04 7.06 3.15
CA GLU A 235 -21.08 8.10 4.19
C GLU A 235 -20.40 7.64 5.49
N LYS A 236 -20.67 6.41 5.92
CA LYS A 236 -20.04 5.84 7.12
C LYS A 236 -18.53 5.66 6.96
N SER A 237 -18.08 5.22 5.80
CA SER A 237 -16.66 4.97 5.49
C SER A 237 -15.84 6.24 5.24
N GLN A 238 -16.48 7.37 4.97
CA GLN A 238 -15.83 8.63 4.57
C GLN A 238 -14.88 8.46 3.36
N GLY A 239 -15.17 7.51 2.48
CA GLY A 239 -14.36 7.22 1.30
C GLY A 239 -13.05 6.48 1.59
N VAL A 240 -12.81 6.00 2.82
CA VAL A 240 -11.63 5.21 3.18
C VAL A 240 -11.74 3.81 2.57
N PRO A 241 -10.86 3.40 1.63
CA PRO A 241 -11.02 2.15 0.87
C PRO A 241 -11.17 0.91 1.75
N ARG A 242 -10.35 0.79 2.78
CA ARG A 242 -10.39 -0.36 3.70
C ARG A 242 -11.71 -0.42 4.48
N GLU A 243 -12.22 0.74 4.86
CA GLU A 243 -13.48 0.84 5.60
C GLU A 243 -14.68 0.54 4.70
N ILE A 244 -14.67 1.01 3.45
CA ILE A 244 -15.69 0.65 2.45
C ILE A 244 -15.75 -0.88 2.31
N VAL A 245 -14.60 -1.53 2.10
CA VAL A 245 -14.52 -2.98 1.95
C VAL A 245 -15.00 -3.70 3.20
N ARG A 246 -14.63 -3.22 4.40
CA ARG A 246 -15.09 -3.78 5.68
C ARG A 246 -16.60 -3.72 5.82
N LEU A 247 -17.19 -2.57 5.54
CA LEU A 247 -18.65 -2.38 5.62
C LEU A 247 -19.38 -3.23 4.59
N CYS A 248 -18.87 -3.34 3.36
CA CYS A 248 -19.42 -4.22 2.34
C CYS A 248 -19.31 -5.70 2.74
N ALA A 249 -18.22 -6.12 3.40
CA ALA A 249 -18.09 -7.48 3.93
C ALA A 249 -19.18 -7.79 4.98
N LEU A 250 -19.35 -6.90 5.96
CA LEU A 250 -20.38 -7.05 6.99
C LEU A 250 -21.80 -7.08 6.40
N ALA A 251 -22.08 -6.21 5.42
CA ALA A 251 -23.37 -6.20 4.73
C ALA A 251 -23.60 -7.49 3.91
N THR A 252 -22.53 -8.04 3.33
CA THR A 252 -22.59 -9.34 2.65
C THR A 252 -22.83 -10.47 3.63
N ASP A 253 -22.17 -10.46 4.79
CA ASP A 253 -22.42 -11.47 5.84
C ASP A 253 -23.88 -11.45 6.32
N HIS A 254 -24.48 -10.25 6.45
CA HIS A 254 -25.89 -10.10 6.75
C HIS A 254 -26.76 -10.68 5.60
N LEU A 255 -26.48 -10.30 4.35
CA LEU A 255 -27.21 -10.80 3.17
C LEU A 255 -27.20 -12.32 3.06
N LEU A 256 -26.05 -12.95 3.35
CA LEU A 256 -25.92 -14.43 3.33
C LEU A 256 -26.82 -15.14 4.35
N GLN A 257 -27.31 -14.45 5.37
CA GLN A 257 -28.25 -15.00 6.38
C GLN A 257 -29.71 -14.84 5.96
N THR A 258 -30.00 -14.15 4.86
CA THR A 258 -31.33 -13.91 4.33
C THR A 258 -31.57 -14.69 3.01
N ASP A 259 -32.80 -14.61 2.50
CA ASP A 259 -33.12 -15.14 1.17
C ASP A 259 -33.08 -14.04 0.08
N GLU A 260 -32.64 -12.83 0.42
CA GLU A 260 -32.48 -11.74 -0.52
C GLU A 260 -31.26 -11.92 -1.45
N SER A 261 -31.25 -11.21 -2.56
CA SER A 261 -30.21 -11.29 -3.59
C SER A 261 -29.37 -10.02 -3.74
N ILE A 262 -29.74 -8.95 -3.01
CA ILE A 262 -29.11 -7.64 -3.05
C ILE A 262 -29.11 -7.02 -1.64
N ILE A 263 -28.03 -6.30 -1.32
CA ILE A 263 -27.95 -5.53 -0.07
C ILE A 263 -28.78 -4.26 -0.26
N ASN A 264 -29.82 -4.10 0.59
CA ASN A 264 -30.71 -2.95 0.61
C ASN A 264 -30.28 -1.91 1.66
N ALA A 265 -30.95 -0.73 1.66
CA ALA A 265 -30.61 0.36 2.58
C ALA A 265 -30.87 0.03 4.07
N GLU A 266 -31.76 -0.89 4.39
CA GLU A 266 -32.00 -1.31 5.77
C GLU A 266 -30.80 -2.09 6.31
N MET A 267 -30.32 -3.10 5.59
CA MET A 267 -29.11 -3.85 5.90
C MET A 267 -27.89 -2.92 6.03
N ALA A 268 -27.75 -1.97 5.10
CA ALA A 268 -26.65 -1.00 5.14
C ALA A 268 -26.69 -0.12 6.39
N ARG A 269 -27.87 0.37 6.80
CA ARG A 269 -28.02 1.18 8.03
C ARG A 269 -27.72 0.36 9.29
N GLU A 270 -28.16 -0.89 9.34
CA GLU A 270 -27.87 -1.79 10.45
C GLU A 270 -26.35 -1.97 10.62
N VAL A 271 -25.65 -2.31 9.54
CA VAL A 271 -24.19 -2.46 9.54
C VAL A 271 -23.49 -1.13 9.91
N ALA A 272 -23.96 0.00 9.38
CA ALA A 272 -23.38 1.32 9.66
C ALA A 272 -23.62 1.80 11.11
N SER A 273 -24.62 1.26 11.80
CA SER A 273 -24.94 1.61 13.21
C SER A 273 -24.02 0.91 14.22
N HIS A 274 -23.38 -0.20 13.83
CA HIS A 274 -22.45 -0.92 14.69
C HIS A 274 -21.04 -0.34 14.57
N PRO A 275 -20.29 -0.24 15.69
CA PRO A 275 -18.94 0.35 15.72
C PRO A 275 -17.87 -0.50 15.02
#